data_3f7fa83264030e63cffe8c98c0c7ce09
#
_entry.id   3f7fa83264030e63cffe8c98c0c7ce09
#
_cell.length_a   1.000
_cell.length_b   1.000
_cell.length_c   1.000
_cell.angle_alpha   90.00
_cell.angle_beta   90.00
_cell.angle_gamma   90.00
#
_symmetry.space_group_name_H-M   'P 1'
#
loop_
_entity.id
_entity.type
_entity.pdbx_description
1 polymer ?
#
loop_
_entity_poly.entity_id
_entity_poly.type
_entity_poly.pdbx_seq_one_letter_code
_entity_poly.pdbx_strand_id
1 'polypeptide(L)'
;MTSYATMLDIAEFFVTLTETKPPEKISVSDIIVAAQKNRKTFYYHFGDKSQLVIWIFRHDLVKRLKWCFEPAQLVYETDTNSPCKDLPYYVFVKRGVRSLEGSQFFHELAACLEARRLYYARILALSDQGNLSDYLHHLYIPAIRSDIEFILSNRRLKRESVEFLAESYGGGFVSFMIRRCRDMSISRILTGSEPFSNILHSSIEHEIKEQQFQRRM
;
A
#
# COMPACT_ATOMS: atom_id res chain seq x y z
N MET A 1 -24.76 17.95 0.28
CA MET A 1 -23.56 17.21 -0.11
C MET A 1 -23.43 16.01 0.81
N THR A 2 -23.13 14.83 0.28
CA THR A 2 -22.85 13.65 1.11
C THR A 2 -21.48 13.82 1.79
N SER A 3 -21.27 13.17 2.93
CA SER A 3 -19.98 13.14 3.65
C SER A 3 -18.82 12.75 2.72
N TYR A 4 -19.04 11.76 1.85
CA TYR A 4 -18.04 11.28 0.88
C TYR A 4 -17.68 12.34 -0.19
N ALA A 5 -18.65 13.05 -0.74
CA ALA A 5 -18.38 14.12 -1.72
C ALA A 5 -17.51 15.24 -1.12
N THR A 6 -17.73 15.57 0.15
CA THR A 6 -16.91 16.57 0.86
C THR A 6 -15.46 16.09 1.03
N MET A 7 -15.26 14.81 1.38
CA MET A 7 -13.92 14.23 1.47
C MET A 7 -13.20 14.26 0.12
N LEU A 8 -13.91 13.93 -0.95
CA LEU A 8 -13.37 13.96 -2.31
C LEU A 8 -12.99 15.37 -2.74
N ASP A 9 -13.83 16.38 -2.50
CA ASP A 9 -13.50 17.79 -2.78
C ASP A 9 -12.19 18.20 -2.10
N ILE A 10 -12.09 17.96 -0.78
CA ILE A 10 -10.89 18.30 0.00
C ILE A 10 -9.65 17.59 -0.57
N ALA A 11 -9.78 16.32 -0.93
CA ALA A 11 -8.69 15.49 -1.47
C ALA A 11 -8.21 16.04 -2.84
N GLU A 12 -9.12 16.32 -3.78
CA GLU A 12 -8.77 16.82 -5.12
C GLU A 12 -8.10 18.20 -5.07
N PHE A 13 -8.62 19.10 -4.21
CA PHE A 13 -7.95 20.39 -4.04
C PHE A 13 -6.55 20.26 -3.41
N PHE A 14 -6.37 19.36 -2.46
CA PHE A 14 -5.03 19.12 -1.92
C PHE A 14 -4.08 18.56 -2.99
N VAL A 15 -4.50 17.59 -3.79
CA VAL A 15 -3.71 17.06 -4.92
C VAL A 15 -3.32 18.19 -5.86
N THR A 16 -4.28 19.03 -6.28
CA THR A 16 -4.01 20.19 -7.17
C THR A 16 -3.02 21.18 -6.56
N LEU A 17 -3.14 21.48 -5.27
CA LEU A 17 -2.18 22.36 -4.59
C LEU A 17 -0.76 21.78 -4.62
N THR A 18 -0.61 20.45 -4.54
CA THR A 18 0.73 19.82 -4.60
C THR A 18 1.40 19.91 -5.97
N GLU A 19 0.68 20.25 -7.03
CA GLU A 19 1.28 20.46 -8.36
C GLU A 19 2.15 21.73 -8.40
N THR A 20 1.78 22.75 -7.62
CA THR A 20 2.43 24.06 -7.64
C THR A 20 3.24 24.36 -6.38
N LYS A 21 2.91 23.73 -5.24
CA LYS A 21 3.50 24.00 -3.93
C LYS A 21 4.01 22.71 -3.29
N PRO A 22 5.21 22.69 -2.69
CA PRO A 22 5.70 21.51 -1.96
C PRO A 22 4.73 21.10 -0.85
N PRO A 23 4.43 19.79 -0.70
CA PRO A 23 3.41 19.32 0.26
C PRO A 23 3.67 19.76 1.71
N GLU A 24 4.93 19.83 2.13
CA GLU A 24 5.33 20.28 3.47
C GLU A 24 4.96 21.75 3.74
N LYS A 25 4.86 22.56 2.70
CA LYS A 25 4.46 23.98 2.78
C LYS A 25 2.96 24.21 2.65
N ILE A 26 2.18 23.17 2.38
CA ILE A 26 0.72 23.25 2.30
C ILE A 26 0.13 23.00 3.69
N SER A 27 -0.48 24.04 4.27
CA SER A 27 -1.19 23.94 5.55
C SER A 27 -2.64 23.44 5.38
N VAL A 28 -3.25 22.97 6.47
CA VAL A 28 -4.69 22.66 6.48
C VAL A 28 -5.50 23.90 6.09
N SER A 29 -5.06 25.11 6.46
CA SER A 29 -5.73 26.35 6.08
C SER A 29 -5.72 26.59 4.57
N ASP A 30 -4.60 26.31 3.89
CA ASP A 30 -4.53 26.39 2.43
C ASP A 30 -5.55 25.43 1.77
N ILE A 31 -5.63 24.20 2.28
CA ILE A 31 -6.52 23.18 1.74
C ILE A 31 -8.00 23.57 1.89
N ILE A 32 -8.42 24.00 3.09
CA ILE A 32 -9.82 24.36 3.35
C ILE A 32 -10.25 25.60 2.59
N VAL A 33 -9.36 26.58 2.40
CA VAL A 33 -9.64 27.76 1.56
C VAL A 33 -9.83 27.34 0.11
N ALA A 34 -8.92 26.53 -0.44
CA ALA A 34 -9.02 26.04 -1.81
C ALA A 34 -10.31 25.20 -2.03
N ALA A 35 -10.65 24.33 -1.07
CA ALA A 35 -11.85 23.50 -1.13
C ALA A 35 -13.15 24.22 -0.75
N GLN A 36 -13.10 25.51 -0.39
CA GLN A 36 -14.25 26.28 0.10
C GLN A 36 -14.98 25.60 1.27
N LYS A 37 -14.22 25.01 2.19
CA LYS A 37 -14.70 24.34 3.41
C LYS A 37 -14.22 25.11 4.63
N ASN A 38 -14.76 24.77 5.78
CA ASN A 38 -14.30 25.30 7.05
C ASN A 38 -13.42 24.28 7.81
N ARG A 39 -12.71 24.78 8.82
CA ARG A 39 -11.79 23.98 9.65
C ARG A 39 -12.50 22.82 10.36
N LYS A 40 -13.73 23.04 10.87
CA LYS A 40 -14.52 21.99 11.53
C LYS A 40 -14.84 20.85 10.56
N THR A 41 -15.19 21.16 9.32
CA THR A 41 -15.45 20.16 8.27
C THR A 41 -14.21 19.33 7.97
N PHE A 42 -13.02 19.93 7.87
CA PHE A 42 -11.79 19.19 7.66
C PHE A 42 -11.54 18.18 8.80
N TYR A 43 -11.52 18.67 10.05
CA TYR A 43 -11.24 17.82 11.22
C TYR A 43 -12.35 16.82 11.56
N TYR A 44 -13.55 17.01 11.06
CA TYR A 44 -14.63 16.02 11.12
C TYR A 44 -14.32 14.79 10.25
N HIS A 45 -13.64 14.97 9.12
CA HIS A 45 -13.32 13.90 8.16
C HIS A 45 -11.91 13.36 8.31
N PHE A 46 -10.96 14.23 8.60
CA PHE A 46 -9.54 13.92 8.67
C PHE A 46 -8.95 14.51 9.94
N GLY A 47 -8.31 13.68 10.78
CA GLY A 47 -7.64 14.15 12.00
C GLY A 47 -6.50 15.12 11.71
N ASP A 48 -5.78 14.87 10.61
CA ASP A 48 -4.64 15.66 10.16
C ASP A 48 -4.40 15.49 8.64
N LYS A 49 -3.35 16.13 8.15
CA LYS A 49 -2.93 16.06 6.75
C LYS A 49 -2.42 14.66 6.36
N SER A 50 -1.82 13.92 7.28
CA SER A 50 -1.33 12.55 7.02
C SER A 50 -2.50 11.60 6.78
N GLN A 51 -3.57 11.71 7.55
CA GLN A 51 -4.79 10.94 7.33
C GLN A 51 -5.48 11.28 6.01
N LEU A 52 -5.46 12.55 5.58
CA LEU A 52 -5.93 12.94 4.25
C LEU A 52 -5.10 12.26 3.15
N VAL A 53 -3.78 12.27 3.26
CA VAL A 53 -2.87 11.60 2.30
C VAL A 53 -3.14 10.10 2.23
N ILE A 54 -3.29 9.44 3.38
CA ILE A 54 -3.61 8.01 3.47
C ILE A 54 -4.97 7.73 2.79
N TRP A 55 -5.97 8.55 3.08
CA TRP A 55 -7.30 8.38 2.48
C TRP A 55 -7.27 8.56 0.96
N ILE A 56 -6.52 9.54 0.42
CA ILE A 56 -6.34 9.73 -1.02
C ILE A 56 -5.76 8.47 -1.65
N PHE A 57 -4.67 7.93 -1.09
CA PHE A 57 -4.06 6.71 -1.58
C PHE A 57 -5.06 5.54 -1.59
N ARG A 58 -5.76 5.31 -0.48
CA ARG A 58 -6.74 4.23 -0.35
C ARG A 58 -7.92 4.42 -1.32
N HIS A 59 -8.38 5.66 -1.51
CA HIS A 59 -9.44 6.01 -2.46
C HIS A 59 -9.01 5.79 -3.91
N ASP A 60 -7.80 6.15 -4.29
CA ASP A 60 -7.28 5.94 -5.63
C ASP A 60 -7.08 4.43 -5.92
N LEU A 61 -6.59 3.69 -4.95
CA LEU A 61 -6.36 2.25 -5.08
C LEU A 61 -7.68 1.46 -5.18
N VAL A 62 -8.69 1.81 -4.38
CA VAL A 62 -9.94 1.04 -4.33
C VAL A 62 -10.67 0.97 -5.67
N LYS A 63 -10.59 2.02 -6.49
CA LYS A 63 -11.23 2.04 -7.82
C LYS A 63 -10.67 0.92 -8.71
N ARG A 64 -9.35 0.72 -8.64
CA ARG A 64 -8.64 -0.31 -9.39
C ARG A 64 -8.92 -1.70 -8.85
N LEU A 65 -8.84 -1.87 -7.53
CA LEU A 65 -9.07 -3.17 -6.90
C LEU A 65 -10.49 -3.66 -7.15
N LYS A 66 -11.51 -2.80 -6.98
CA LYS A 66 -12.91 -3.18 -7.24
C LYS A 66 -13.23 -3.42 -8.73
N TRP A 67 -12.43 -2.87 -9.63
CA TRP A 67 -12.57 -3.11 -11.06
C TRP A 67 -11.94 -4.45 -11.49
N CYS A 68 -10.80 -4.82 -10.91
CA CYS A 68 -9.98 -5.94 -11.35
C CYS A 68 -10.22 -7.23 -10.57
N PHE A 69 -10.84 -7.17 -9.37
CA PHE A 69 -10.95 -8.30 -8.46
C PHE A 69 -12.38 -8.50 -7.95
N GLU A 70 -12.73 -9.76 -7.71
CA GLU A 70 -14.00 -10.12 -7.11
C GLU A 70 -14.09 -9.67 -5.65
N PRO A 71 -15.29 -9.32 -5.13
CA PRO A 71 -15.47 -8.88 -3.75
C PRO A 71 -14.87 -9.81 -2.70
N ALA A 72 -14.94 -11.13 -2.92
CA ALA A 72 -14.41 -12.15 -2.01
C ALA A 72 -12.86 -12.20 -1.95
N GLN A 73 -12.18 -11.55 -2.91
CA GLN A 73 -10.72 -11.46 -2.98
C GLN A 73 -10.17 -10.22 -2.28
N LEU A 74 -11.05 -9.26 -1.98
CA LEU A 74 -10.65 -7.96 -1.42
C LEU A 74 -10.38 -8.07 0.09
N VAL A 75 -9.27 -7.50 0.53
CA VAL A 75 -8.85 -7.46 1.94
C VAL A 75 -9.05 -6.06 2.49
N TYR A 76 -9.71 -5.98 3.63
CA TYR A 76 -10.04 -4.74 4.34
C TYR A 76 -9.32 -4.68 5.68
N GLU A 77 -9.18 -3.47 6.22
CA GLU A 77 -8.70 -3.29 7.59
C GLU A 77 -9.70 -3.84 8.60
N THR A 78 -9.18 -4.37 9.69
CA THR A 78 -10.00 -4.87 10.81
C THR A 78 -10.42 -3.75 11.79
N ASP A 79 -9.74 -2.60 11.76
CA ASP A 79 -10.10 -1.45 12.58
C ASP A 79 -11.35 -0.77 12.04
N THR A 80 -12.45 -0.93 12.77
CA THR A 80 -13.75 -0.34 12.44
C THR A 80 -13.81 1.18 12.60
N ASN A 81 -12.85 1.79 13.29
CA ASN A 81 -12.75 3.23 13.47
C ASN A 81 -11.92 3.91 12.37
N SER A 82 -11.21 3.13 11.56
CA SER A 82 -10.42 3.67 10.46
C SER A 82 -11.32 4.38 9.44
N PRO A 83 -10.97 5.60 8.98
CA PRO A 83 -11.66 6.27 7.89
C PRO A 83 -11.54 5.51 6.57
N CYS A 84 -10.65 4.53 6.50
CA CYS A 84 -10.41 3.67 5.35
C CYS A 84 -11.03 2.27 5.47
N LYS A 85 -11.83 1.98 6.50
CA LYS A 85 -12.38 0.64 6.76
C LYS A 85 -13.14 0.02 5.59
N ASP A 86 -13.85 0.82 4.81
CA ASP A 86 -14.65 0.39 3.65
C ASP A 86 -13.85 0.39 2.33
N LEU A 87 -12.55 0.71 2.42
CA LEU A 87 -11.64 0.76 1.30
C LEU A 87 -10.67 -0.43 1.38
N PRO A 88 -10.76 -1.42 0.47
CA PRO A 88 -9.81 -2.52 0.46
C PRO A 88 -8.40 -2.00 0.18
N TYR A 89 -7.40 -2.66 0.74
CA TYR A 89 -5.99 -2.28 0.57
C TYR A 89 -5.13 -3.35 -0.08
N TYR A 90 -5.62 -4.59 -0.11
CA TYR A 90 -4.93 -5.74 -0.62
C TYR A 90 -5.90 -6.70 -1.29
N VAL A 91 -5.37 -7.72 -1.96
CA VAL A 91 -6.16 -8.82 -2.51
C VAL A 91 -5.56 -10.15 -2.12
N PHE A 92 -6.42 -11.14 -1.94
CA PHE A 92 -6.01 -12.51 -1.65
C PHE A 92 -6.60 -13.45 -2.72
N VAL A 93 -5.79 -13.76 -3.73
CA VAL A 93 -6.21 -14.55 -4.90
C VAL A 93 -5.54 -15.91 -4.89
N LYS A 94 -6.29 -16.95 -4.54
CA LYS A 94 -5.82 -18.33 -4.57
C LYS A 94 -5.73 -18.82 -6.02
N ARG A 95 -4.56 -19.28 -6.44
CA ARG A 95 -4.32 -19.90 -7.75
C ARG A 95 -4.36 -21.42 -7.66
N GLY A 96 -4.20 -21.98 -6.48
CA GLY A 96 -4.21 -23.41 -6.21
C GLY A 96 -3.84 -23.70 -4.76
N VAL A 97 -3.55 -24.97 -4.48
CA VAL A 97 -3.06 -25.38 -3.16
C VAL A 97 -1.68 -24.78 -2.94
N ARG A 98 -1.54 -23.89 -1.94
CA ARG A 98 -0.27 -23.21 -1.59
C ARG A 98 0.28 -22.27 -2.68
N SER A 99 -0.57 -21.76 -3.53
CA SER A 99 -0.17 -20.81 -4.57
C SER A 99 -1.12 -19.62 -4.63
N LEU A 100 -0.55 -18.42 -4.66
CA LEU A 100 -1.28 -17.16 -4.77
C LEU A 100 -0.93 -16.47 -6.08
N GLU A 101 -1.88 -15.72 -6.60
CA GLU A 101 -1.67 -14.79 -7.72
C GLU A 101 -1.58 -13.37 -7.17
N GLY A 102 -0.37 -12.90 -6.96
CA GLY A 102 -0.11 -11.55 -6.43
C GLY A 102 0.33 -10.54 -7.50
N SER A 103 0.72 -11.00 -8.68
CA SER A 103 1.31 -10.13 -9.70
C SER A 103 0.33 -9.05 -10.16
N GLN A 104 -0.92 -9.38 -10.38
CA GLN A 104 -1.95 -8.43 -10.81
C GLN A 104 -2.19 -7.34 -9.74
N PHE A 105 -2.19 -7.69 -8.45
CA PHE A 105 -2.29 -6.68 -7.39
C PHE A 105 -1.16 -5.66 -7.46
N PHE A 106 0.08 -6.12 -7.61
CA PHE A 106 1.23 -5.22 -7.69
C PHE A 106 1.19 -4.33 -8.95
N HIS A 107 0.65 -4.84 -10.06
CA HIS A 107 0.39 -4.03 -11.26
C HIS A 107 -0.64 -2.92 -10.97
N GLU A 108 -1.74 -3.23 -10.30
CA GLU A 108 -2.75 -2.23 -9.97
C GLU A 108 -2.26 -1.21 -8.93
N LEU A 109 -1.43 -1.64 -7.97
CA LEU A 109 -0.80 -0.74 -7.01
C LEU A 109 0.18 0.22 -7.71
N ALA A 110 1.02 -0.28 -8.61
CA ALA A 110 1.92 0.56 -9.38
C ALA A 110 1.16 1.54 -10.28
N ALA A 111 0.14 1.06 -10.98
CA ALA A 111 -0.69 1.90 -11.85
C ALA A 111 -1.49 2.96 -11.06
N CYS A 112 -1.86 2.66 -9.79
CA CYS A 112 -2.42 3.66 -8.87
C CYS A 112 -1.44 4.81 -8.63
N LEU A 113 -0.18 4.49 -8.28
CA LEU A 113 0.86 5.50 -8.05
C LEU A 113 1.22 6.26 -9.34
N GLU A 114 1.26 5.57 -10.48
CA GLU A 114 1.55 6.16 -11.80
C GLU A 114 0.46 7.14 -12.27
N ALA A 115 -0.79 6.89 -11.93
CA ALA A 115 -1.92 7.74 -12.33
C ALA A 115 -1.81 9.19 -11.82
N ARG A 116 -1.18 9.39 -10.65
CA ARG A 116 -0.90 10.70 -10.03
C ARG A 116 0.56 10.80 -9.63
N ARG A 117 1.45 10.42 -10.53
CA ARG A 117 2.87 10.19 -10.20
C ARG A 117 3.56 11.40 -9.58
N LEU A 118 3.32 12.60 -10.11
CA LEU A 118 3.93 13.82 -9.55
C LEU A 118 3.51 14.03 -8.08
N TYR A 119 2.22 13.85 -7.79
CA TYR A 119 1.69 13.92 -6.43
C TYR A 119 2.36 12.87 -5.53
N TYR A 120 2.31 11.59 -5.91
CA TYR A 120 2.87 10.52 -5.09
C TYR A 120 4.39 10.61 -4.94
N ALA A 121 5.12 11.04 -5.97
CA ALA A 121 6.56 11.24 -5.87
C ALA A 121 6.92 12.31 -4.83
N ARG A 122 6.16 13.40 -4.75
CA ARG A 122 6.34 14.47 -3.77
C ARG A 122 5.94 14.03 -2.36
N ILE A 123 4.80 13.35 -2.21
CA ILE A 123 4.34 12.85 -0.92
C ILE A 123 5.29 11.79 -0.36
N LEU A 124 5.73 10.83 -1.17
CA LEU A 124 6.65 9.75 -0.77
C LEU A 124 8.09 10.25 -0.51
N ALA A 125 8.40 11.50 -0.84
CA ALA A 125 9.67 12.13 -0.50
C ALA A 125 9.68 12.72 0.93
N LEU A 126 8.52 12.85 1.58
CA LEU A 126 8.43 13.37 2.95
C LEU A 126 8.96 12.32 3.93
N SER A 127 9.67 12.80 4.96
CA SER A 127 10.29 11.97 6.02
C SER A 127 9.63 12.12 7.38
N ASP A 128 8.49 12.81 7.46
CA ASP A 128 7.77 13.02 8.72
C ASP A 128 7.20 11.71 9.26
N GLN A 129 7.10 11.57 10.57
CA GLN A 129 6.49 10.39 11.20
C GLN A 129 5.04 10.21 10.75
N GLY A 130 4.65 8.96 10.47
CA GLY A 130 3.30 8.62 10.00
C GLY A 130 3.03 9.02 8.55
N ASN A 131 4.07 9.21 7.75
CA ASN A 131 3.96 9.50 6.33
C ASN A 131 3.43 8.31 5.51
N LEU A 132 3.13 8.54 4.24
CA LEU A 132 2.62 7.49 3.35
C LEU A 132 3.60 6.31 3.19
N SER A 133 4.91 6.54 3.22
CA SER A 133 5.91 5.46 3.14
C SER A 133 5.79 4.49 4.31
N ASP A 134 5.73 5.01 5.54
CA ASP A 134 5.57 4.21 6.75
C ASP A 134 4.22 3.45 6.73
N TYR A 135 3.17 4.12 6.27
CA TYR A 135 1.86 3.51 6.12
C TYR A 135 1.87 2.33 5.12
N LEU A 136 2.53 2.46 3.98
CA LEU A 136 2.65 1.38 3.00
C LEU A 136 3.40 0.17 3.57
N HIS A 137 4.48 0.38 4.31
CA HIS A 137 5.19 -0.70 5.00
C HIS A 137 4.29 -1.38 6.04
N HIS A 138 3.57 -0.58 6.83
CA HIS A 138 2.64 -1.10 7.85
C HIS A 138 1.50 -1.93 7.26
N LEU A 139 1.01 -1.60 6.06
CA LEU A 139 -0.03 -2.38 5.38
C LEU A 139 0.52 -3.66 4.75
N TYR A 140 1.61 -3.55 4.00
CA TYR A 140 2.00 -4.62 3.08
C TYR A 140 2.93 -5.66 3.68
N ILE A 141 3.72 -5.34 4.70
CA ILE A 141 4.51 -6.36 5.39
C ILE A 141 3.62 -7.42 6.05
N PRO A 142 2.57 -7.08 6.83
CA PRO A 142 1.63 -8.07 7.36
C PRO A 142 0.85 -8.82 6.28
N ALA A 143 0.48 -8.17 5.17
CA ALA A 143 -0.20 -8.82 4.05
C ALA A 143 0.69 -9.90 3.42
N ILE A 144 1.95 -9.60 3.12
CA ILE A 144 2.93 -10.57 2.62
C ILE A 144 3.19 -11.69 3.64
N ARG A 145 3.22 -11.39 4.94
CA ARG A 145 3.32 -12.43 5.97
C ARG A 145 2.14 -13.39 5.89
N SER A 146 0.92 -12.90 5.74
CA SER A 146 -0.28 -13.75 5.58
C SER A 146 -0.20 -14.61 4.31
N ASP A 147 0.35 -14.08 3.22
CA ASP A 147 0.60 -14.84 2.00
C ASP A 147 1.62 -15.95 2.21
N ILE A 148 2.72 -15.67 2.91
CA ILE A 148 3.73 -16.67 3.27
C ILE A 148 3.12 -17.78 4.12
N GLU A 149 2.34 -17.44 5.13
CA GLU A 149 1.63 -18.41 6.00
C GLU A 149 0.67 -19.30 5.18
N PHE A 150 -0.05 -18.74 4.22
CA PHE A 150 -0.90 -19.52 3.32
C PHE A 150 -0.09 -20.47 2.42
N ILE A 151 1.02 -20.00 1.84
CA ILE A 151 1.92 -20.81 0.99
C ILE A 151 2.53 -21.94 1.81
N LEU A 152 2.87 -21.69 3.07
CA LEU A 152 3.37 -22.72 3.99
C LEU A 152 2.32 -23.80 4.25
N SER A 153 1.03 -23.41 4.38
CA SER A 153 -0.07 -24.31 4.74
C SER A 153 0.25 -25.09 6.03
N ASN A 154 0.39 -26.42 5.97
CA ASN A 154 0.77 -27.29 7.09
C ASN A 154 2.29 -27.51 7.25
N ARG A 155 3.11 -26.92 6.37
CA ARG A 155 4.58 -26.88 6.57
C ARG A 155 4.92 -25.78 7.58
N ARG A 156 5.84 -26.07 8.48
CA ARG A 156 6.18 -25.13 9.56
C ARG A 156 7.56 -24.55 9.35
N LEU A 157 7.65 -23.23 9.34
CA LEU A 157 8.87 -22.49 9.57
C LEU A 157 8.88 -21.94 11.00
N LYS A 158 10.06 -21.62 11.52
CA LYS A 158 10.16 -20.82 12.75
C LYS A 158 9.48 -19.46 12.52
N ARG A 159 8.83 -18.95 13.56
CA ARG A 159 8.14 -17.66 13.50
C ARG A 159 9.08 -16.54 13.04
N GLU A 160 10.31 -16.54 13.58
CA GLU A 160 11.36 -15.58 13.24
C GLU A 160 11.71 -15.60 11.74
N SER A 161 11.76 -16.80 11.12
CA SER A 161 11.99 -16.94 9.67
C SER A 161 10.83 -16.37 8.86
N VAL A 162 9.60 -16.59 9.29
CA VAL A 162 8.40 -16.03 8.61
C VAL A 162 8.40 -14.52 8.70
N GLU A 163 8.67 -13.96 9.89
CA GLU A 163 8.75 -12.51 10.10
C GLU A 163 9.88 -11.90 9.26
N PHE A 164 11.08 -12.49 9.28
CA PHE A 164 12.21 -12.02 8.47
C PHE A 164 11.89 -12.03 6.95
N LEU A 165 11.28 -13.10 6.45
CA LEU A 165 10.88 -13.18 5.04
C LEU A 165 9.85 -12.11 4.70
N ALA A 166 8.84 -11.89 5.55
CA ALA A 166 7.82 -10.87 5.33
C ALA A 166 8.41 -9.45 5.31
N GLU A 167 9.28 -9.13 6.27
CA GLU A 167 9.97 -7.83 6.33
C GLU A 167 10.91 -7.63 5.15
N SER A 168 11.72 -8.64 4.81
CA SER A 168 12.69 -8.55 3.73
C SER A 168 12.02 -8.42 2.37
N TYR A 169 11.02 -9.24 2.07
CA TYR A 169 10.34 -9.22 0.77
C TYR A 169 9.27 -8.13 0.70
N GLY A 170 8.40 -8.01 1.70
CA GLY A 170 7.37 -6.99 1.75
C GLY A 170 7.96 -5.58 1.85
N GLY A 171 8.87 -5.36 2.81
CA GLY A 171 9.56 -4.10 2.99
C GLY A 171 10.45 -3.73 1.80
N GLY A 172 11.20 -4.71 1.27
CA GLY A 172 12.04 -4.54 0.08
C GLY A 172 11.23 -4.14 -1.14
N PHE A 173 10.08 -4.79 -1.39
CA PHE A 173 9.20 -4.47 -2.51
C PHE A 173 8.56 -3.08 -2.37
N VAL A 174 8.04 -2.73 -1.21
CA VAL A 174 7.50 -1.39 -0.93
C VAL A 174 8.57 -0.32 -1.15
N SER A 175 9.77 -0.52 -0.62
CA SER A 175 10.90 0.40 -0.80
C SER A 175 11.31 0.53 -2.27
N PHE A 176 11.29 -0.58 -3.02
CA PHE A 176 11.52 -0.58 -4.46
C PHE A 176 10.49 0.28 -5.20
N MET A 177 9.20 0.11 -4.92
CA MET A 177 8.13 0.88 -5.54
C MET A 177 8.21 2.37 -5.21
N ILE A 178 8.45 2.71 -3.93
CA ILE A 178 8.61 4.10 -3.47
C ILE A 178 9.77 4.78 -4.21
N ARG A 179 10.94 4.14 -4.25
CA ARG A 179 12.12 4.69 -4.94
C ARG A 179 11.82 4.92 -6.42
N ARG A 180 11.18 3.97 -7.08
CA ARG A 180 10.83 4.08 -8.49
C ARG A 180 9.73 5.10 -8.77
N CYS A 181 8.75 5.25 -7.88
CA CYS A 181 7.74 6.29 -7.99
C CYS A 181 8.37 7.69 -7.93
N ARG A 182 9.36 7.88 -7.05
CA ARG A 182 10.09 9.15 -6.90
C ARG A 182 11.03 9.47 -8.06
N ASP A 183 11.55 8.46 -8.74
CA ASP A 183 12.47 8.64 -9.86
C ASP A 183 11.69 8.89 -11.15
N MET A 184 11.54 10.16 -11.50
CA MET A 184 10.80 10.58 -12.69
C MET A 184 11.48 10.21 -14.01
N SER A 185 12.72 9.71 -14.00
CA SER A 185 13.41 9.20 -15.19
C SER A 185 12.91 7.80 -15.60
N ILE A 186 12.30 7.07 -14.67
CA ILE A 186 11.77 5.74 -14.89
C ILE A 186 10.33 5.85 -15.41
N SER A 187 10.04 5.30 -16.58
CA SER A 187 8.71 5.39 -17.20
C SER A 187 7.64 4.55 -16.47
N ARG A 188 7.99 3.34 -16.03
CA ARG A 188 7.08 2.43 -15.32
C ARG A 188 7.70 1.90 -14.03
N ILE A 189 6.92 1.93 -12.95
CA ILE A 189 7.37 1.55 -11.60
C ILE A 189 7.80 0.07 -11.54
N LEU A 190 7.07 -0.83 -12.16
CA LEU A 190 7.34 -2.27 -12.08
C LEU A 190 8.36 -2.82 -13.09
N THR A 191 8.96 -2.00 -13.91
CA THR A 191 9.99 -2.51 -14.85
C THR A 191 11.10 -3.23 -14.09
N GLY A 192 11.34 -4.51 -14.39
CA GLY A 192 12.36 -5.34 -13.73
C GLY A 192 11.93 -5.95 -12.39
N SER A 193 10.62 -5.95 -12.06
CA SER A 193 10.10 -6.60 -10.84
C SER A 193 9.63 -8.05 -11.06
N GLU A 194 9.66 -8.55 -12.27
CA GLU A 194 9.15 -9.87 -12.66
C GLU A 194 9.74 -11.03 -11.82
N PRO A 195 11.02 -11.00 -11.40
CA PRO A 195 11.59 -12.07 -10.58
C PRO A 195 11.07 -12.14 -9.14
N PHE A 196 10.38 -11.10 -8.64
CA PHE A 196 10.01 -10.97 -7.22
C PHE A 196 9.25 -12.19 -6.69
N SER A 197 8.19 -12.62 -7.37
CA SER A 197 7.38 -13.77 -6.94
C SER A 197 8.18 -15.07 -6.93
N ASN A 198 8.99 -15.31 -7.96
CA ASN A 198 9.82 -16.51 -8.06
C ASN A 198 10.90 -16.55 -6.97
N ILE A 199 11.51 -15.42 -6.66
CA ILE A 199 12.51 -15.30 -5.59
C ILE A 199 11.86 -15.58 -4.23
N LEU A 200 10.70 -15.02 -3.94
CA LEU A 200 9.98 -15.27 -2.69
C LEU A 200 9.65 -16.76 -2.52
N HIS A 201 9.06 -17.39 -3.53
CA HIS A 201 8.75 -18.83 -3.49
C HIS A 201 10.01 -19.69 -3.29
N SER A 202 11.07 -19.40 -4.03
CA SER A 202 12.35 -20.14 -3.91
C SER A 202 12.95 -20.01 -2.52
N SER A 203 12.88 -18.83 -1.92
CA SER A 203 13.39 -18.60 -0.56
C SER A 203 12.60 -19.35 0.50
N ILE A 204 11.27 -19.39 0.38
CA ILE A 204 10.41 -20.18 1.29
C ILE A 204 10.76 -21.67 1.19
N GLU A 205 10.88 -22.22 -0.02
CA GLU A 205 11.21 -23.64 -0.24
C GLU A 205 12.63 -23.97 0.27
N HIS A 206 13.59 -23.09 0.08
CA HIS A 206 14.94 -23.24 0.60
C HIS A 206 14.95 -23.30 2.13
N GLU A 207 14.32 -22.35 2.78
CA GLU A 207 14.25 -22.26 4.24
C GLU A 207 13.56 -23.51 4.86
N ILE A 208 12.51 -24.03 4.21
CA ILE A 208 11.88 -25.28 4.63
C ILE A 208 12.87 -26.45 4.59
N LYS A 209 13.64 -26.59 3.52
CA LYS A 209 14.65 -27.66 3.36
C LYS A 209 15.73 -27.55 4.43
N GLU A 210 16.28 -26.38 4.67
CA GLU A 210 17.29 -26.13 5.69
C GLU A 210 16.80 -26.50 7.10
N GLN A 211 15.59 -26.09 7.48
CA GLN A 211 15.03 -26.44 8.78
C GLN A 211 14.73 -27.94 8.93
N GLN A 212 14.37 -28.63 7.85
CA GLN A 212 14.21 -30.09 7.86
C GLN A 212 15.54 -30.81 8.02
N PHE A 213 16.60 -30.31 7.40
CA PHE A 213 17.95 -30.85 7.53
C PHE A 213 18.47 -30.72 8.97
N GLN A 214 18.34 -29.54 9.58
CA GLN A 214 18.75 -29.28 10.97
C GLN A 214 18.04 -30.14 12.01
N ARG A 215 16.81 -30.61 11.74
CA ARG A 215 16.05 -31.50 12.65
C ARG A 215 16.51 -32.97 12.58
N ARG A 216 17.30 -33.33 11.57
CA ARG A 216 17.78 -34.70 11.38
C ARG A 216 19.20 -34.90 11.91
N MET A 217 19.89 -33.82 12.27
CA MET A 217 21.16 -33.84 12.99
C MET A 217 20.93 -33.79 14.51
#